data_61b075161f9075fcb8c78dabfb0a48b0
#
_entry.id   61b075161f9075fcb8c78dabfb0a48b0
#
_cell.length_a   1.000
_cell.length_b   1.000
_cell.length_c   1.000
_cell.angle_alpha   90.00
_cell.angle_beta   90.00
_cell.angle_gamma   90.00
#
_symmetry.space_group_name_H-M   'P 1'
#
loop_
_entity.id
_entity.type
_entity.pdbx_description
1 polymer ?
#
loop_
_entity_poly.entity_id
_entity_poly.type
_entity_poly.pdbx_seq_one_letter_code
_entity_poly.pdbx_strand_id
1 'polypeptide(L)'
;MNFLTILPMAVVMVAGTQLVAAVFLASADRPRAASLGYLGGAGLVVAGGVTASWLLTRAVKVDVGAGLGRRAVESRIDVVVLALLLVLAVVVFLRRHTAGPPKWMSGLQQASPAYALRLGVLLFLAMPTDDLTMLTVGASAARHDLSWWHLLPFVLLTLALLALPLLALLLLGRRAEAVLPRIRDWAGRHSWVVSEIVIGFFVVLTAAGLLG
;
A
#
# COMPACT_ATOMS: atom_id res chain seq x y z
N MET A 1 8.32 -1.55 20.55
CA MET A 1 8.24 -0.83 19.26
C MET A 1 7.54 0.48 19.50
N ASN A 2 8.16 1.60 19.19
CA ASN A 2 7.51 2.89 19.32
C ASN A 2 6.40 2.99 18.25
N PHE A 3 5.26 3.56 18.62
CA PHE A 3 4.13 3.80 17.71
C PHE A 3 4.56 4.46 16.37
N LEU A 4 5.61 5.31 16.43
CA LEU A 4 6.22 5.95 15.26
C LEU A 4 6.80 4.98 14.23
N THR A 5 7.11 3.73 14.60
CA THR A 5 7.62 2.73 13.63
C THR A 5 6.51 2.09 12.78
N ILE A 6 5.23 2.26 13.19
CA ILE A 6 4.08 1.76 12.43
C ILE A 6 3.70 2.73 11.30
N LEU A 7 3.92 4.03 11.47
CA LEU A 7 3.55 5.05 10.49
C LEU A 7 4.25 4.90 9.13
N PRO A 8 5.57 4.59 9.04
CA PRO A 8 6.22 4.34 7.76
C PRO A 8 5.60 3.18 6.97
N MET A 9 5.00 2.20 7.65
CA MET A 9 4.30 1.08 6.98
C MET A 9 3.08 1.54 6.18
N ALA A 10 2.43 2.65 6.56
CA ALA A 10 1.35 3.24 5.78
C ALA A 10 1.86 3.79 4.44
N VAL A 11 3.07 4.37 4.42
CA VAL A 11 3.71 4.86 3.18
C VAL A 11 4.02 3.69 2.26
N VAL A 12 4.60 2.63 2.83
CA VAL A 12 4.91 1.38 2.09
C VAL A 12 3.66 0.78 1.46
N MET A 13 2.57 0.70 2.23
CA MET A 13 1.29 0.13 1.78
C MET A 13 0.65 0.92 0.63
N VAL A 14 0.85 2.25 0.60
CA VAL A 14 0.29 3.12 -0.44
C VAL A 14 1.21 3.23 -1.66
N ALA A 15 2.53 3.08 -1.44
CA ALA A 15 3.51 3.18 -2.50
C ALA A 15 3.33 2.02 -3.50
N GLY A 16 2.95 2.33 -4.73
CA GLY A 16 2.79 1.33 -5.77
C GLY A 16 1.50 1.48 -6.57
N THR A 17 0.90 0.37 -6.91
CA THR A 17 -0.32 0.31 -7.74
C THR A 17 -1.50 1.04 -7.12
N GLN A 18 -1.57 1.12 -5.79
CA GLN A 18 -2.61 1.81 -5.04
C GLN A 18 -2.61 3.32 -5.33
N LEU A 19 -1.43 3.96 -5.25
CA LEU A 19 -1.30 5.38 -5.54
C LEU A 19 -1.51 5.68 -7.03
N VAL A 20 -1.02 4.80 -7.90
CA VAL A 20 -1.26 4.91 -9.34
C VAL A 20 -2.75 4.86 -9.64
N ALA A 21 -3.48 3.90 -9.07
CA ALA A 21 -4.93 3.81 -9.21
C ALA A 21 -5.64 5.07 -8.70
N ALA A 22 -5.21 5.62 -7.55
CA ALA A 22 -5.75 6.86 -7.01
C ALA A 22 -5.55 8.06 -7.97
N VAL A 23 -4.37 8.20 -8.61
CA VAL A 23 -4.10 9.24 -9.62
C VAL A 23 -4.98 9.07 -10.84
N PHE A 24 -5.16 7.83 -11.33
CA PHE A 24 -6.03 7.55 -12.47
C PHE A 24 -7.49 7.91 -12.18
N LEU A 25 -7.99 7.54 -11.00
CA LEU A 25 -9.36 7.85 -10.58
C LEU A 25 -9.58 9.36 -10.34
N ALA A 26 -8.57 10.06 -9.83
CA ALA A 26 -8.61 11.52 -9.73
C ALA A 26 -8.59 12.23 -11.10
N SER A 27 -8.23 11.51 -12.17
CA SER A 27 -8.23 11.98 -13.55
C SER A 27 -9.39 11.39 -14.39
N ALA A 28 -10.35 10.71 -13.78
CA ALA A 28 -11.50 10.09 -14.44
C ALA A 28 -12.58 11.13 -14.77
N ASP A 29 -13.59 10.75 -15.57
CA ASP A 29 -14.72 11.63 -15.95
C ASP A 29 -15.49 12.13 -14.72
N ARG A 30 -15.58 11.35 -13.65
CA ARG A 30 -16.20 11.70 -12.39
C ARG A 30 -15.22 11.58 -11.22
N PRO A 31 -14.19 12.45 -11.15
CA PRO A 31 -13.02 12.23 -10.30
C PRO A 31 -13.36 12.16 -8.81
N ARG A 32 -14.25 13.03 -8.33
CA ARG A 32 -14.66 13.05 -6.91
C ARG A 32 -15.36 11.76 -6.50
N ALA A 33 -16.37 11.35 -7.28
CA ALA A 33 -17.17 10.17 -6.96
C ALA A 33 -16.35 8.88 -7.08
N ALA A 34 -15.50 8.76 -8.10
CA ALA A 34 -14.61 7.62 -8.29
C ALA A 34 -13.55 7.55 -7.17
N SER A 35 -12.88 8.65 -6.86
CA SER A 35 -11.88 8.68 -5.78
C SER A 35 -12.49 8.38 -4.41
N LEU A 36 -13.67 8.92 -4.09
CA LEU A 36 -14.37 8.62 -2.82
C LEU A 36 -14.79 7.15 -2.75
N GLY A 37 -15.27 6.57 -3.86
CA GLY A 37 -15.55 5.14 -3.93
C GLY A 37 -14.30 4.31 -3.62
N TYR A 38 -13.19 4.63 -4.26
CA TYR A 38 -11.90 3.95 -4.05
C TYR A 38 -11.41 4.06 -2.60
N LEU A 39 -11.43 5.27 -2.03
CA LEU A 39 -11.07 5.50 -0.63
C LEU A 39 -11.98 4.73 0.33
N GLY A 40 -13.29 4.66 0.03
CA GLY A 40 -14.23 3.84 0.80
C GLY A 40 -13.89 2.36 0.77
N GLY A 41 -13.56 1.81 -0.41
CA GLY A 41 -13.13 0.42 -0.55
C GLY A 41 -11.81 0.13 0.16
N ALA A 42 -10.80 0.97 -0.04
CA ALA A 42 -9.52 0.89 0.64
C ALA A 42 -9.68 0.99 2.17
N GLY A 43 -10.48 1.96 2.65
CA GLY A 43 -10.74 2.16 4.07
C GLY A 43 -11.41 0.96 4.73
N LEU A 44 -12.37 0.32 4.05
CA LEU A 44 -13.00 -0.90 4.55
C LEU A 44 -11.98 -2.03 4.74
N VAL A 45 -11.11 -2.26 3.76
CA VAL A 45 -10.13 -3.34 3.83
C VAL A 45 -9.05 -3.03 4.87
N VAL A 46 -8.49 -1.82 4.86
CA VAL A 46 -7.42 -1.44 5.79
C VAL A 46 -7.93 -1.44 7.23
N ALA A 47 -9.05 -0.76 7.51
CA ALA A 47 -9.63 -0.74 8.85
C ALA A 47 -10.09 -2.13 9.30
N GLY A 48 -10.73 -2.89 8.41
CA GLY A 48 -11.17 -4.26 8.68
C GLY A 48 -9.99 -5.20 8.94
N GLY A 49 -8.95 -5.16 8.10
CA GLY A 49 -7.77 -6.02 8.18
C GLY A 49 -6.96 -5.79 9.46
N VAL A 50 -6.66 -4.52 9.81
CA VAL A 50 -5.94 -4.23 11.05
C VAL A 50 -6.77 -4.56 12.29
N THR A 51 -8.09 -4.34 12.24
CA THR A 51 -9.00 -4.67 13.34
C THR A 51 -9.11 -6.18 13.53
N ALA A 52 -9.29 -6.92 12.44
CA ALA A 52 -9.35 -8.38 12.46
C ALA A 52 -8.06 -8.98 13.02
N SER A 53 -6.89 -8.50 12.57
CA SER A 53 -5.59 -8.92 13.07
C SER A 53 -5.42 -8.62 14.57
N TRP A 54 -5.84 -7.43 15.01
CA TRP A 54 -5.80 -7.03 16.42
C TRP A 54 -6.70 -7.91 17.28
N LEU A 55 -7.95 -8.16 16.86
CA LEU A 55 -8.88 -9.03 17.57
C LEU A 55 -8.38 -10.47 17.62
N LEU A 56 -7.92 -11.01 16.50
CA LEU A 56 -7.40 -12.37 16.40
C LEU A 56 -6.22 -12.58 17.34
N THR A 57 -5.26 -11.64 17.34
CA THR A 57 -4.09 -11.71 18.22
C THR A 57 -4.47 -11.62 19.70
N ARG A 58 -5.48 -10.84 20.05
CA ARG A 58 -6.02 -10.78 21.42
C ARG A 58 -6.76 -12.05 21.83
N ALA A 59 -7.56 -12.61 20.92
CA ALA A 59 -8.34 -13.81 21.20
C ALA A 59 -7.46 -15.05 21.34
N VAL A 60 -6.45 -15.14 20.50
CA VAL A 60 -5.54 -16.31 20.48
C VAL A 60 -4.46 -16.08 21.50
N LYS A 61 -4.36 -15.38 22.50
CA LYS A 61 -3.30 -15.27 23.52
C LYS A 61 -2.14 -16.26 23.26
N VAL A 62 -1.51 -16.14 22.09
CA VAL A 62 -0.35 -16.93 21.77
C VAL A 62 0.78 -16.31 22.58
N ASP A 63 1.00 -16.86 23.77
CA ASP A 63 2.32 -16.90 24.36
C ASP A 63 3.21 -17.62 23.35
N VAL A 64 3.69 -16.87 22.35
CA VAL A 64 4.84 -17.26 21.58
C VAL A 64 6.00 -17.07 22.56
N GLY A 65 6.08 -18.07 23.45
CA GLY A 65 7.14 -18.18 24.42
C GLY A 65 8.47 -18.00 23.70
N ALA A 66 9.37 -17.32 24.33
CA ALA A 66 10.74 -17.08 23.94
C ALA A 66 11.41 -18.37 23.43
N GLY A 67 11.18 -18.74 22.18
CA GLY A 67 11.81 -19.85 21.48
C GLY A 67 13.13 -19.38 20.92
N LEU A 68 14.17 -19.99 21.39
CA LEU A 68 15.53 -19.94 20.87
C LEU A 68 15.52 -19.95 19.32
N GLY A 69 16.07 -18.93 18.69
CA GLY A 69 16.27 -18.89 17.25
C GLY A 69 15.51 -17.80 16.48
N ARG A 70 14.71 -16.99 17.14
CA ARG A 70 13.89 -15.95 16.48
C ARG A 70 14.73 -15.00 15.62
N ARG A 71 15.85 -14.50 16.14
CA ARG A 71 16.77 -13.61 15.39
C ARG A 71 17.41 -14.29 14.18
N ALA A 72 17.79 -15.56 14.31
CA ALA A 72 18.39 -16.33 13.20
C ALA A 72 17.37 -16.64 12.09
N VAL A 73 16.11 -16.89 12.46
CA VAL A 73 15.02 -17.11 11.50
C VAL A 73 14.62 -15.80 10.84
N GLU A 74 14.48 -14.71 11.60
CA GLU A 74 14.18 -13.38 11.10
C GLU A 74 15.25 -12.93 10.09
N SER A 75 16.55 -13.02 10.42
CA SER A 75 17.64 -12.66 9.52
C SER A 75 17.68 -13.51 8.23
N ARG A 76 17.37 -14.80 8.30
CA ARG A 76 17.30 -15.65 7.09
C ARG A 76 16.12 -15.30 6.21
N ILE A 77 14.97 -14.96 6.80
CA ILE A 77 13.79 -14.51 6.07
C ILE A 77 14.13 -13.19 5.36
N ASP A 78 14.77 -12.24 6.03
CA ASP A 78 15.13 -10.95 5.46
C ASP A 78 16.11 -11.09 4.28
N VAL A 79 17.10 -12.00 4.38
CA VAL A 79 18.02 -12.29 3.27
C VAL A 79 17.29 -12.91 2.08
N VAL A 80 16.36 -13.84 2.31
CA VAL A 80 15.54 -14.44 1.25
C VAL A 80 14.63 -13.40 0.61
N VAL A 81 13.98 -12.55 1.41
CA VAL A 81 13.13 -11.47 0.91
C VAL A 81 13.97 -10.48 0.09
N LEU A 82 15.14 -10.09 0.57
CA LEU A 82 16.05 -9.19 -0.16
C LEU A 82 16.47 -9.80 -1.50
N ALA A 83 16.86 -11.08 -1.52
CA ALA A 83 17.23 -11.78 -2.75
C ALA A 83 16.04 -11.83 -3.74
N LEU A 84 14.83 -12.12 -3.26
CA LEU A 84 13.63 -12.14 -4.09
C LEU A 84 13.30 -10.74 -4.65
N LEU A 85 13.43 -9.69 -3.84
CA LEU A 85 13.23 -8.30 -4.28
C LEU A 85 14.24 -7.89 -5.35
N LEU A 86 15.51 -8.27 -5.20
CA LEU A 86 16.55 -8.01 -6.22
C LEU A 86 16.26 -8.75 -7.53
N VAL A 87 15.85 -10.02 -7.45
CA VAL A 87 15.42 -10.79 -8.63
C VAL A 87 14.21 -10.14 -9.29
N LEU A 88 13.22 -9.71 -8.50
CA LEU A 88 12.04 -9.03 -9.01
C LEU A 88 12.40 -7.70 -9.71
N ALA A 89 13.30 -6.91 -9.12
CA ALA A 89 13.83 -5.68 -9.72
C ALA A 89 14.45 -5.97 -11.11
N VAL A 90 15.32 -6.96 -11.18
CA VAL A 90 15.93 -7.37 -12.46
C VAL A 90 14.88 -7.81 -13.49
N VAL A 91 13.90 -8.62 -13.08
CA VAL A 91 12.81 -9.07 -13.97
C VAL A 91 11.96 -7.91 -14.48
N VAL A 92 11.57 -6.98 -13.61
CA VAL A 92 10.81 -5.77 -13.99
C VAL A 92 11.63 -4.92 -14.96
N PHE A 93 12.90 -4.70 -14.65
CA PHE A 93 13.80 -3.94 -15.53
C PHE A 93 13.97 -4.59 -16.90
N LEU A 94 14.16 -5.90 -16.98
CA LEU A 94 14.27 -6.63 -18.24
C LEU A 94 12.98 -6.59 -19.06
N ARG A 95 11.82 -6.61 -18.38
CA ARG A 95 10.49 -6.57 -19.02
C ARG A 95 9.98 -5.16 -19.32
N ARG A 96 10.75 -4.11 -19.01
CA ARG A 96 10.33 -2.70 -19.13
C ARG A 96 9.81 -2.30 -20.52
N HIS A 97 10.28 -2.97 -21.58
CA HIS A 97 9.88 -2.68 -22.96
C HIS A 97 8.68 -3.50 -23.45
N THR A 98 8.31 -4.56 -22.75
CA THR A 98 7.22 -5.47 -23.15
C THR A 98 5.95 -5.32 -22.34
N ALA A 99 6.01 -4.67 -21.20
CA ALA A 99 4.87 -4.44 -20.32
C ALA A 99 4.11 -3.19 -20.77
N GLY A 100 3.06 -3.37 -21.57
CA GLY A 100 2.04 -2.35 -21.79
C GLY A 100 1.25 -2.09 -20.49
N PRO A 101 0.52 -0.95 -20.40
CA PRO A 101 -0.31 -0.66 -19.23
C PRO A 101 -1.32 -1.81 -19.01
N PRO A 102 -1.52 -2.25 -17.75
CA PRO A 102 -2.46 -3.31 -17.44
C PRO A 102 -3.86 -2.99 -17.96
N LYS A 103 -4.56 -3.99 -18.47
CA LYS A 103 -5.91 -3.81 -19.10
C LYS A 103 -6.94 -3.17 -18.16
N TRP A 104 -6.80 -3.32 -16.85
CA TRP A 104 -7.67 -2.68 -15.87
C TRP A 104 -7.53 -1.15 -15.83
N MET A 105 -6.37 -0.60 -16.23
CA MET A 105 -6.13 0.84 -16.27
C MET A 105 -7.01 1.56 -17.32
N SER A 106 -7.33 0.92 -18.44
CA SER A 106 -8.17 1.53 -19.48
C SER A 106 -9.60 1.77 -19.02
N GLY A 107 -10.12 0.93 -18.13
CA GLY A 107 -11.47 1.06 -17.55
C GLY A 107 -11.60 2.15 -16.48
N LEU A 108 -10.48 2.68 -15.96
CA LEU A 108 -10.52 3.65 -14.86
C LEU A 108 -11.02 5.04 -15.26
N GLN A 109 -10.92 5.41 -16.54
CA GLN A 109 -11.37 6.73 -17.01
C GLN A 109 -12.89 6.89 -16.89
N GLN A 110 -13.64 5.82 -17.15
CA GLN A 110 -15.09 5.77 -17.05
C GLN A 110 -15.58 5.06 -15.78
N ALA A 111 -14.72 4.98 -14.75
CA ALA A 111 -15.02 4.24 -13.55
C ALA A 111 -16.24 4.80 -12.82
N SER A 112 -17.26 3.97 -12.63
CA SER A 112 -18.36 4.28 -11.73
C SER A 112 -17.86 4.25 -10.28
N PRO A 113 -18.51 4.96 -9.34
CA PRO A 113 -18.14 4.92 -7.92
C PRO A 113 -18.15 3.50 -7.34
N ALA A 114 -19.10 2.67 -7.77
CA ALA A 114 -19.20 1.28 -7.35
C ALA A 114 -18.03 0.42 -7.90
N TYR A 115 -17.60 0.67 -9.13
CA TYR A 115 -16.42 0.02 -9.68
C TYR A 115 -15.16 0.44 -8.93
N ALA A 116 -15.00 1.74 -8.65
CA ALA A 116 -13.87 2.27 -7.91
C ALA A 116 -13.80 1.72 -6.47
N LEU A 117 -14.95 1.55 -5.80
CA LEU A 117 -15.03 0.91 -4.48
C LEU A 117 -14.56 -0.55 -4.55
N ARG A 118 -15.08 -1.33 -5.51
CA ARG A 118 -14.65 -2.72 -5.72
C ARG A 118 -13.17 -2.81 -6.04
N LEU A 119 -12.65 -1.88 -6.83
CA LEU A 119 -11.23 -1.81 -7.15
C LEU A 119 -10.39 -1.55 -5.91
N GLY A 120 -10.81 -0.62 -5.04
CA GLY A 120 -10.16 -0.36 -3.76
C GLY A 120 -10.12 -1.62 -2.89
N VAL A 121 -11.24 -2.33 -2.76
CA VAL A 121 -11.29 -3.59 -2.04
C VAL A 121 -10.34 -4.62 -2.66
N LEU A 122 -10.42 -4.83 -3.97
CA LEU A 122 -9.63 -5.86 -4.65
C LEU A 122 -8.12 -5.58 -4.61
N LEU A 123 -7.69 -4.33 -4.83
CA LEU A 123 -6.27 -4.01 -4.83
C LEU A 123 -5.63 -4.26 -3.46
N PHE A 124 -6.32 -3.90 -2.38
CA PHE A 124 -5.79 -4.11 -1.03
C PHE A 124 -5.88 -5.56 -0.55
N LEU A 125 -6.86 -6.34 -1.00
CA LEU A 125 -6.95 -7.78 -0.70
C LEU A 125 -6.07 -8.65 -1.61
N ALA A 126 -5.75 -8.19 -2.82
CA ALA A 126 -4.96 -8.98 -3.76
C ALA A 126 -3.45 -8.82 -3.58
N MET A 127 -3.01 -7.85 -2.78
CA MET A 127 -1.59 -7.57 -2.53
C MET A 127 -1.12 -8.22 -1.22
N PRO A 128 -0.34 -9.32 -1.27
CA PRO A 128 0.15 -10.00 -0.08
C PRO A 128 0.95 -9.10 0.87
N THR A 129 1.63 -8.09 0.33
CA THR A 129 2.39 -7.09 1.11
C THR A 129 1.48 -6.24 1.98
N ASP A 130 0.29 -5.89 1.49
CA ASP A 130 -0.69 -5.10 2.23
C ASP A 130 -1.31 -5.93 3.34
N ASP A 131 -1.64 -7.20 3.05
CA ASP A 131 -2.14 -8.16 4.03
C ASP A 131 -1.13 -8.37 5.17
N LEU A 132 0.15 -8.59 4.84
CA LEU A 132 1.23 -8.71 5.82
C LEU A 132 1.40 -7.43 6.66
N THR A 133 1.27 -6.27 6.04
CA THR A 133 1.33 -4.99 6.74
C THR A 133 0.18 -4.85 7.72
N MET A 134 -1.06 -5.12 7.30
CA MET A 134 -2.24 -5.08 8.19
C MET A 134 -2.12 -6.08 9.34
N LEU A 135 -1.64 -7.31 9.06
CA LEU A 135 -1.37 -8.32 10.07
C LEU A 135 -0.31 -7.84 11.08
N THR A 136 0.78 -7.28 10.60
CA THR A 136 1.88 -6.80 11.44
C THR A 136 1.44 -5.66 12.36
N VAL A 137 0.74 -4.67 11.81
CA VAL A 137 0.24 -3.50 12.55
C VAL A 137 -0.76 -3.91 13.62
N GLY A 138 -1.78 -4.70 13.25
CA GLY A 138 -2.80 -5.16 14.19
C GLY A 138 -2.24 -6.06 15.29
N ALA A 139 -1.40 -7.03 14.93
CA ALA A 139 -0.75 -7.92 15.90
C ALA A 139 0.23 -7.17 16.81
N SER A 140 0.98 -6.20 16.30
CA SER A 140 1.88 -5.38 17.11
C SER A 140 1.12 -4.57 18.16
N ALA A 141 0.02 -3.91 17.76
CA ALA A 141 -0.82 -3.16 18.69
C ALA A 141 -1.41 -4.07 19.78
N ALA A 142 -1.89 -5.26 19.41
CA ALA A 142 -2.44 -6.22 20.37
C ALA A 142 -1.39 -6.76 21.35
N ARG A 143 -0.16 -7.03 20.88
CA ARG A 143 0.95 -7.52 21.74
C ARG A 143 1.42 -6.47 22.75
N HIS A 144 1.32 -5.21 22.42
CA HIS A 144 1.67 -4.09 23.32
C HIS A 144 0.47 -3.61 24.16
N ASP A 145 -0.62 -4.38 24.21
CA ASP A 145 -1.86 -4.05 24.93
C ASP A 145 -2.45 -2.68 24.59
N LEU A 146 -2.15 -2.21 23.36
CA LEU A 146 -2.71 -0.96 22.87
C LEU A 146 -4.20 -1.12 22.56
N SER A 147 -4.99 -0.12 22.92
CA SER A 147 -6.41 -0.08 22.57
C SER A 147 -6.58 0.16 21.06
N TRP A 148 -7.73 -0.24 20.53
CA TRP A 148 -8.06 -0.12 19.12
C TRP A 148 -7.84 1.29 18.52
N TRP A 149 -8.05 2.33 19.31
CA TRP A 149 -7.87 3.72 18.89
C TRP A 149 -6.45 4.05 18.41
N HIS A 150 -5.45 3.29 18.84
CA HIS A 150 -4.06 3.44 18.39
C HIS A 150 -3.84 2.93 16.95
N LEU A 151 -4.80 2.24 16.36
CA LEU A 151 -4.78 1.84 14.94
C LEU A 151 -5.26 2.96 14.01
N LEU A 152 -6.09 3.90 14.53
CA LEU A 152 -6.66 5.00 13.73
C LEU A 152 -5.61 5.86 13.01
N PRO A 153 -4.52 6.30 13.63
CA PRO A 153 -3.51 7.09 12.93
C PRO A 153 -2.91 6.37 11.72
N PHE A 154 -2.71 5.05 11.80
CA PHE A 154 -2.25 4.26 10.66
C PHE A 154 -3.30 4.24 9.53
N VAL A 155 -4.55 3.94 9.86
CA VAL A 155 -5.66 3.92 8.90
C VAL A 155 -5.84 5.31 8.26
N LEU A 156 -5.88 6.36 9.08
CA LEU A 156 -6.06 7.73 8.61
C LEU A 156 -4.89 8.20 7.73
N LEU A 157 -3.65 7.88 8.11
CA LEU A 157 -2.48 8.22 7.31
C LEU A 157 -2.51 7.49 5.95
N THR A 158 -2.83 6.20 5.94
CA THR A 158 -2.97 5.42 4.70
C THR A 158 -4.02 6.06 3.79
N LEU A 159 -5.20 6.38 4.33
CA LEU A 159 -6.27 7.02 3.56
C LEU A 159 -5.92 8.45 3.13
N ALA A 160 -5.21 9.22 3.97
CA ALA A 160 -4.75 10.57 3.62
C ALA A 160 -3.74 10.54 2.46
N LEU A 161 -2.81 9.59 2.48
CA LEU A 161 -1.85 9.39 1.38
C LEU A 161 -2.55 9.00 0.08
N LEU A 162 -3.52 8.09 0.13
CA LEU A 162 -4.35 7.73 -1.03
C LEU A 162 -5.23 8.86 -1.52
N ALA A 163 -5.65 9.76 -0.63
CA ALA A 163 -6.46 10.92 -0.96
C ALA A 163 -5.64 12.06 -1.57
N LEU A 164 -4.31 12.03 -1.53
CA LEU A 164 -3.46 13.12 -2.06
C LEU A 164 -3.82 13.56 -3.49
N PRO A 165 -4.05 12.66 -4.47
CA PRO A 165 -4.45 13.08 -5.81
C PRO A 165 -5.80 13.79 -5.83
N LEU A 166 -6.77 13.32 -5.04
CA LEU A 166 -8.08 13.96 -4.89
C LEU A 166 -7.96 15.31 -4.19
N LEU A 167 -7.17 15.40 -3.13
CA LEU A 167 -6.91 16.65 -2.41
C LEU A 167 -6.20 17.66 -3.32
N ALA A 168 -5.23 17.21 -4.10
CA ALA A 168 -4.59 18.06 -5.12
C ALA A 168 -5.62 18.62 -6.10
N LEU A 169 -6.55 17.79 -6.58
CA LEU A 169 -7.63 18.24 -7.47
C LEU A 169 -8.54 19.28 -6.81
N LEU A 170 -8.91 19.06 -5.54
CA LEU A 170 -9.82 19.95 -4.81
C LEU A 170 -9.17 21.29 -4.44
N LEU A 171 -7.87 21.28 -4.07
CA LEU A 171 -7.15 22.46 -3.61
C LEU A 171 -6.58 23.30 -4.77
N LEU A 172 -6.05 22.64 -5.80
CA LEU A 172 -5.40 23.29 -6.94
C LEU A 172 -6.35 23.52 -8.13
N GLY A 173 -7.55 22.91 -8.11
CA GLY A 173 -8.59 23.09 -9.12
C GLY A 173 -8.06 22.90 -10.55
N ARG A 174 -8.21 23.92 -11.41
CA ARG A 174 -7.78 23.88 -12.82
C ARG A 174 -6.30 23.52 -13.02
N ARG A 175 -5.44 23.84 -12.08
CA ARG A 175 -4.01 23.46 -12.18
C ARG A 175 -3.84 21.95 -12.01
N ALA A 176 -4.56 21.34 -11.08
CA ALA A 176 -4.53 19.88 -10.91
C ALA A 176 -5.15 19.17 -12.11
N GLU A 177 -6.26 19.67 -12.67
CA GLU A 177 -6.87 19.14 -13.89
C GLU A 177 -5.90 19.09 -15.08
N ALA A 178 -4.96 20.05 -15.16
CA ALA A 178 -3.93 20.07 -16.20
C ALA A 178 -2.74 19.15 -15.90
N VAL A 179 -2.40 18.93 -14.62
CA VAL A 179 -1.20 18.21 -14.19
C VAL A 179 -1.48 16.71 -13.97
N LEU A 180 -2.60 16.36 -13.35
CA LEU A 180 -2.95 14.97 -13.05
C LEU A 180 -2.98 14.06 -14.29
N PRO A 181 -3.56 14.45 -15.44
CA PRO A 181 -3.49 13.64 -16.66
C PRO A 181 -2.05 13.42 -17.15
N ARG A 182 -1.20 14.44 -17.02
CA ARG A 182 0.23 14.33 -17.40
C ARG A 182 0.97 13.33 -16.52
N ILE A 183 0.72 13.39 -15.20
CA ILE A 183 1.28 12.41 -14.24
C ILE A 183 0.77 11.02 -14.56
N ARG A 184 -0.53 10.87 -14.81
CA ARG A 184 -1.16 9.60 -15.21
C ARG A 184 -0.51 9.04 -16.47
N ASP A 185 -0.41 9.85 -17.54
CA ASP A 185 0.10 9.42 -18.83
C ASP A 185 1.61 9.10 -18.74
N TRP A 186 2.34 9.84 -17.91
CA TRP A 186 3.73 9.53 -17.58
C TRP A 186 3.83 8.19 -16.82
N ALA A 187 3.08 8.00 -15.74
CA ALA A 187 3.06 6.78 -14.94
C ALA A 187 2.62 5.56 -15.77
N GLY A 188 1.64 5.74 -16.68
CA GLY A 188 1.20 4.69 -17.59
C GLY A 188 2.28 4.26 -18.59
N ARG A 189 3.07 5.21 -19.11
CA ARG A 189 4.18 4.94 -20.03
C ARG A 189 5.43 4.41 -19.32
N HIS A 190 5.62 4.78 -18.06
CA HIS A 190 6.78 4.44 -17.25
C HIS A 190 6.42 3.60 -16.03
N SER A 191 5.44 2.71 -16.19
CA SER A 191 4.98 1.83 -15.10
C SER A 191 6.10 1.02 -14.46
N TRP A 192 7.11 0.65 -15.25
CA TRP A 192 8.32 -0.02 -14.77
C TRP A 192 9.14 0.86 -13.81
N VAL A 193 9.21 2.19 -14.04
CA VAL A 193 9.92 3.13 -13.13
C VAL A 193 9.23 3.17 -11.78
N VAL A 194 7.88 3.23 -11.77
CA VAL A 194 7.11 3.20 -10.52
C VAL A 194 7.39 1.92 -9.76
N SER A 195 7.39 0.77 -10.45
CA SER A 195 7.71 -0.52 -9.83
C SER A 195 9.13 -0.56 -9.27
N GLU A 196 10.12 -0.05 -10.02
CA GLU A 196 11.52 -0.01 -9.56
C GLU A 196 11.72 0.89 -8.33
N ILE A 197 11.04 2.05 -8.28
CA ILE A 197 11.08 2.94 -7.11
C ILE A 197 10.54 2.20 -5.88
N VAL A 198 9.42 1.51 -6.02
CA VAL A 198 8.81 0.74 -4.92
C VAL A 198 9.73 -0.39 -4.47
N ILE A 199 10.25 -1.19 -5.42
CA ILE A 199 11.16 -2.29 -5.11
C ILE A 199 12.44 -1.75 -4.45
N GLY A 200 13.03 -0.67 -5.01
CA GLY A 200 14.21 -0.01 -4.43
C GLY A 200 13.98 0.47 -3.00
N PHE A 201 12.81 1.03 -2.73
CA PHE A 201 12.42 1.43 -1.38
C PHE A 201 12.39 0.23 -0.41
N PHE A 202 11.77 -0.89 -0.83
CA PHE A 202 11.75 -2.11 -0.03
C PHE A 202 13.14 -2.71 0.18
N VAL A 203 14.00 -2.69 -0.85
CA VAL A 203 15.39 -3.13 -0.76
C VAL A 203 16.13 -2.31 0.31
N VAL A 204 16.00 -0.99 0.29
CA VAL A 204 16.64 -0.11 1.28
C VAL A 204 16.11 -0.40 2.69
N LEU A 205 14.80 -0.56 2.86
CA LEU A 205 14.20 -0.87 4.17
C LEU A 205 14.68 -2.22 4.71
N THR A 206 14.70 -3.26 3.86
CA THR A 206 15.14 -4.59 4.27
C THR A 206 16.63 -4.61 4.58
N ALA A 207 17.44 -3.94 3.76
CA ALA A 207 18.87 -3.82 4.00
C ALA A 207 19.19 -3.04 5.29
N ALA A 208 18.45 -1.96 5.56
CA ALA A 208 18.59 -1.20 6.81
C ALA A 208 18.23 -2.05 8.04
N GLY A 209 17.20 -2.91 7.91
CA GLY A 209 16.80 -3.85 8.98
C GLY A 209 17.85 -4.95 9.25
N LEU A 210 18.65 -5.34 8.24
CA LEU A 210 19.73 -6.32 8.38
C LEU A 210 20.99 -5.73 9.00
N LEU A 211 21.21 -4.42 8.87
CA LEU A 211 22.43 -3.72 9.34
C LEU A 211 22.27 -3.12 10.73
N GLY A 212 21.05 -3.00 11.27
CA GLY A 212 20.73 -2.47 12.61
C GLY A 212 20.27 -3.52 13.57
#